data_1e4f0450cc9afbddbcce82ace2d57cbf
#
_entry.id   1e4f0450cc9afbddbcce82ace2d57cbf
#
_cell.length_a   1.000
_cell.length_b   1.000
_cell.length_c   1.000
_cell.angle_alpha   90.00
_cell.angle_beta   90.00
_cell.angle_gamma   90.00
#
_symmetry.space_group_name_H-M   'P 1'
#
loop_
_entity.id
_entity.type
_entity.pdbx_description
1 polymer ?
#
loop_
_entity_poly.entity_id
_entity_poly.type
_entity_poly.pdbx_seq_one_letter_code
_entity_poly.pdbx_strand_id
1 'polypeptide(L)'
;QSVVYTRTAAGPAISYNYRVKVTKKNYKLYKNFKWKKSKTKVYKKTYVAKYRYDHKNGNKYLALYTKGGKFVGYINKKAVKRLGSATQPEQGKAYTYGKRVKIKSKKYKLYKNFKWKKSKTKVYKKTYVAKYRYKHENGNKYLALYTKSGKFVGYINTKAAKVVK
;
A
#
# COMPACT_ATOMS: atom_id res chain seq x y z
N GLN A 1 -34.75 37.00 6.50
CA GLN A 1 -33.76 36.55 7.45
C GLN A 1 -32.66 35.80 6.73
N SER A 2 -31.40 36.18 6.99
CA SER A 2 -30.25 35.46 6.49
C SER A 2 -29.93 34.30 7.44
N VAL A 3 -29.60 33.13 6.88
CA VAL A 3 -29.13 31.99 7.65
C VAL A 3 -27.60 32.05 7.68
N VAL A 4 -27.05 32.08 8.90
CA VAL A 4 -25.60 32.09 9.07
C VAL A 4 -25.14 30.66 9.32
N TYR A 5 -24.28 30.17 8.44
CA TYR A 5 -23.66 28.84 8.59
C TYR A 5 -22.31 29.01 9.28
N THR A 6 -22.19 28.46 10.49
CA THR A 6 -20.90 28.43 11.18
C THR A 6 -20.10 27.25 10.75
N ARG A 7 -18.98 27.52 10.12
CA ARG A 7 -18.06 26.49 9.69
C ARG A 7 -17.29 25.94 10.89
N THR A 8 -17.23 24.61 11.05
CA THR A 8 -16.38 24.01 12.08
C THR A 8 -14.90 24.29 11.80
N ALA A 9 -14.10 24.32 12.85
CA ALA A 9 -12.66 24.57 12.70
C ALA A 9 -12.00 23.53 11.79
N ALA A 10 -12.47 22.28 11.83
CA ALA A 10 -11.95 21.22 10.99
C ALA A 10 -12.34 21.37 9.51
N GLY A 11 -13.45 22.07 9.24
CA GLY A 11 -14.02 22.14 7.90
C GLY A 11 -14.71 20.85 7.51
N PRO A 12 -15.23 20.77 6.27
CA PRO A 12 -15.92 19.57 5.81
C PRO A 12 -14.95 18.42 5.55
N ALA A 13 -15.47 17.20 5.66
CA ALA A 13 -14.75 16.01 5.23
C ALA A 13 -14.66 15.98 3.71
N ILE A 14 -13.46 15.96 3.19
CA ILE A 14 -13.19 15.89 1.75
C ILE A 14 -12.76 14.46 1.44
N SER A 15 -13.40 13.83 0.46
CA SER A 15 -13.02 12.46 0.07
C SER A 15 -11.55 12.42 -0.35
N TYR A 16 -10.79 11.47 0.20
CA TYR A 16 -9.36 11.31 -0.12
C TYR A 16 -9.09 9.92 -0.67
N ASN A 17 -9.33 8.90 0.12
CA ASN A 17 -9.38 7.50 -0.28
C ASN A 17 -8.09 6.93 -0.87
N TYR A 18 -6.99 7.15 -0.16
CA TYR A 18 -5.68 6.58 -0.49
C TYR A 18 -5.14 5.74 0.65
N ARG A 19 -4.40 4.70 0.31
CA ARG A 19 -3.57 4.01 1.29
C ARG A 19 -2.37 4.90 1.60
N VAL A 20 -2.03 5.02 2.87
CA VAL A 20 -0.94 5.87 3.35
C VAL A 20 -0.11 5.10 4.36
N LYS A 21 1.18 5.40 4.41
CA LYS A 21 2.10 4.89 5.43
C LYS A 21 2.53 6.04 6.33
N VAL A 22 2.44 5.84 7.64
CA VAL A 22 2.91 6.84 8.60
C VAL A 22 4.44 6.75 8.67
N THR A 23 5.11 7.79 8.20
CA THR A 23 6.58 7.80 8.06
C THR A 23 7.29 8.72 9.03
N LYS A 24 6.55 9.57 9.77
CA LYS A 24 7.15 10.52 10.71
C LYS A 24 6.58 10.34 12.12
N LYS A 25 7.45 10.38 13.13
CA LYS A 25 7.09 10.20 14.53
C LYS A 25 6.61 11.48 15.21
N ASN A 26 6.97 12.63 14.66
CA ASN A 26 6.79 13.91 15.35
C ASN A 26 5.39 14.50 15.23
N TYR A 27 4.44 13.76 14.67
CA TYR A 27 3.05 14.16 14.58
C TYR A 27 2.19 13.27 15.47
N LYS A 28 1.31 13.90 16.23
CA LYS A 28 0.42 13.18 17.15
C LYS A 28 -0.80 12.64 16.40
N LEU A 29 -1.31 11.51 16.84
CA LEU A 29 -2.59 10.97 16.42
C LEU A 29 -3.67 11.47 17.37
N TYR A 30 -4.77 11.99 16.84
CA TYR A 30 -5.86 12.56 17.63
C TYR A 30 -7.15 11.76 17.43
N LYS A 31 -7.92 11.60 18.53
CA LYS A 31 -9.24 10.95 18.46
C LYS A 31 -10.30 11.86 17.87
N ASN A 32 -10.10 13.17 17.99
CA ASN A 32 -11.06 14.19 17.53
C ASN A 32 -10.34 15.51 17.28
N PHE A 33 -11.04 16.49 16.78
CA PHE A 33 -10.51 17.83 16.55
C PHE A 33 -10.59 18.75 17.78
N LYS A 34 -10.89 18.20 18.94
CA LYS A 34 -10.65 18.85 20.24
C LYS A 34 -9.25 18.49 20.76
N TRP A 35 -8.47 17.83 19.91
CA TRP A 35 -7.06 17.48 20.13
C TRP A 35 -6.84 16.46 21.25
N LYS A 36 -7.83 15.59 21.47
CA LYS A 36 -7.66 14.46 22.39
C LYS A 36 -6.70 13.46 21.75
N LYS A 37 -5.55 13.25 22.38
CA LYS A 37 -4.51 12.36 21.87
C LYS A 37 -4.94 10.91 21.97
N SER A 38 -4.62 10.14 20.95
CA SER A 38 -4.75 8.69 20.94
C SER A 38 -3.44 8.04 21.42
N LYS A 39 -3.58 6.92 22.11
CA LYS A 39 -2.43 6.10 22.55
C LYS A 39 -2.01 5.08 21.49
N THR A 40 -2.77 4.94 20.43
CA THR A 40 -2.49 3.98 19.37
C THR A 40 -1.17 4.32 18.67
N LYS A 41 -0.29 3.32 18.52
CA LYS A 41 0.99 3.47 17.81
C LYS A 41 0.77 3.26 16.33
N VAL A 42 1.03 4.28 15.53
CA VAL A 42 0.79 4.26 14.09
C VAL A 42 2.06 4.35 13.25
N TYR A 43 3.19 4.69 13.84
CA TYR A 43 4.45 4.87 13.11
C TYR A 43 4.84 3.60 12.33
N LYS A 44 5.25 3.77 11.08
CA LYS A 44 5.61 2.70 10.13
C LYS A 44 4.46 1.78 9.71
N LYS A 45 3.23 2.09 10.11
CA LYS A 45 2.06 1.29 9.75
C LYS A 45 1.31 1.92 8.57
N THR A 46 0.54 1.09 7.87
CA THR A 46 -0.24 1.47 6.69
C THR A 46 -1.73 1.49 7.04
N TYR A 47 -2.41 2.53 6.58
CA TYR A 47 -3.84 2.73 6.80
C TYR A 47 -4.51 3.19 5.51
N VAL A 48 -5.85 3.17 5.52
CA VAL A 48 -6.64 3.84 4.48
C VAL A 48 -7.02 5.23 5.01
N ALA A 49 -6.56 6.28 4.33
CA ALA A 49 -6.97 7.64 4.63
C ALA A 49 -8.21 7.94 3.79
N LYS A 50 -9.40 7.86 4.43
CA LYS A 50 -10.66 8.04 3.70
C LYS A 50 -10.97 9.50 3.43
N TYR A 51 -10.66 10.38 4.37
CA TYR A 51 -11.02 11.79 4.32
C TYR A 51 -9.85 12.70 4.64
N ARG A 52 -9.87 13.89 4.03
CA ARG A 52 -8.98 14.99 4.34
C ARG A 52 -9.76 16.14 4.89
N TYR A 53 -9.20 16.84 5.86
CA TYR A 53 -9.77 18.03 6.47
C TYR A 53 -8.77 19.18 6.32
N ASP A 54 -9.22 20.27 5.72
CA ASP A 54 -8.43 21.50 5.60
C ASP A 54 -8.80 22.39 6.79
N HIS A 55 -8.05 22.26 7.87
CA HIS A 55 -8.35 22.90 9.15
C HIS A 55 -8.06 24.40 9.12
N LYS A 56 -8.83 25.16 9.91
CA LYS A 56 -8.63 26.61 10.05
C LYS A 56 -7.23 26.97 10.56
N ASN A 57 -6.56 26.08 11.29
CA ASN A 57 -5.20 26.30 11.76
C ASN A 57 -4.15 26.27 10.65
N GLY A 58 -4.54 26.09 9.41
CA GLY A 58 -3.65 26.03 8.25
C GLY A 58 -3.08 24.66 7.95
N ASN A 59 -3.33 23.66 8.79
CA ASN A 59 -2.86 22.30 8.56
C ASN A 59 -3.94 21.46 7.90
N LYS A 60 -3.51 20.40 7.24
CA LYS A 60 -4.40 19.39 6.67
C LYS A 60 -4.28 18.12 7.47
N TYR A 61 -5.41 17.49 7.76
CA TYR A 61 -5.47 16.25 8.53
C TYR A 61 -6.13 15.16 7.73
N LEU A 62 -5.67 13.92 7.96
CA LEU A 62 -6.25 12.75 7.34
C LEU A 62 -6.95 11.90 8.41
N ALA A 63 -8.13 11.41 8.08
CA ALA A 63 -8.84 10.44 8.89
C ALA A 63 -8.37 9.05 8.50
N LEU A 64 -7.69 8.37 9.40
CA LEU A 64 -7.09 7.06 9.17
C LEU A 64 -8.05 5.95 9.60
N TYR A 65 -8.13 4.91 8.76
CA TYR A 65 -8.91 3.71 9.01
C TYR A 65 -8.04 2.48 8.78
N THR A 66 -8.30 1.42 9.53
CA THR A 66 -7.67 0.12 9.26
C THR A 66 -8.17 -0.41 7.91
N LYS A 67 -7.49 -1.39 7.38
CA LYS A 67 -7.92 -2.08 6.16
C LYS A 67 -9.34 -2.65 6.28
N GLY A 68 -9.74 -3.07 7.50
CA GLY A 68 -11.07 -3.56 7.79
C GLY A 68 -12.14 -2.49 7.98
N GLY A 69 -11.76 -1.20 7.89
CA GLY A 69 -12.72 -0.09 7.98
C GLY A 69 -12.90 0.52 9.37
N LYS A 70 -12.10 0.12 10.36
CA LYS A 70 -12.18 0.68 11.71
C LYS A 70 -11.45 2.02 11.78
N PHE A 71 -12.12 3.04 12.32
CA PHE A 71 -11.52 4.36 12.52
C PHE A 71 -10.36 4.28 13.53
N VAL A 72 -9.25 4.92 13.19
CA VAL A 72 -8.03 4.95 14.02
C VAL A 72 -7.80 6.32 14.63
N GLY A 73 -7.97 7.39 13.86
CA GLY A 73 -7.76 8.75 14.34
C GLY A 73 -7.41 9.70 13.22
N TYR A 74 -7.15 10.94 13.61
CA TYR A 74 -6.73 12.02 12.71
C TYR A 74 -5.25 12.30 12.88
N ILE A 75 -4.54 12.46 11.78
CA ILE A 75 -3.12 12.81 11.81
C ILE A 75 -2.83 13.88 10.76
N ASN A 76 -1.85 14.73 11.03
CA ASN A 76 -1.40 15.72 10.07
C ASN A 76 -0.94 15.01 8.78
N LYS A 77 -1.40 15.52 7.65
CA LYS A 77 -1.05 14.95 6.33
C LYS A 77 0.46 14.84 6.11
N LYS A 78 1.24 15.73 6.71
CA LYS A 78 2.71 15.71 6.61
C LYS A 78 3.36 14.49 7.26
N ALA A 79 2.62 13.77 8.12
CA ALA A 79 3.13 12.59 8.81
C ALA A 79 3.18 11.35 7.92
N VAL A 80 2.52 11.38 6.78
CA VAL A 80 2.31 10.18 5.98
C VAL A 80 2.87 10.33 4.56
N LYS A 81 3.22 9.18 3.99
CA LYS A 81 3.50 9.02 2.57
C LYS A 81 2.27 8.41 1.91
N ARG A 82 1.77 9.04 0.85
CA ARG A 82 0.68 8.48 0.05
C ARG A 82 1.21 7.31 -0.78
N LEU A 83 0.50 6.19 -0.75
CA LEU A 83 0.79 5.01 -1.55
C LEU A 83 -0.10 5.00 -2.78
N GLY A 84 -1.01 4.06 -2.90
CA GLY A 84 -1.93 3.97 -4.02
C GLY A 84 -3.36 4.29 -3.64
N SER A 85 -4.22 4.45 -4.64
CA SER A 85 -5.65 4.61 -4.42
C SER A 85 -6.21 3.40 -3.69
N ALA A 86 -7.06 3.63 -2.68
CA ALA A 86 -7.70 2.55 -1.94
C ALA A 86 -8.65 1.71 -2.81
N THR A 87 -9.04 2.22 -3.98
CA THR A 87 -9.90 1.49 -4.94
C THR A 87 -9.12 0.64 -5.93
N GLN A 88 -7.78 0.73 -5.93
CA GLN A 88 -6.91 -0.04 -6.83
C GLN A 88 -6.13 -1.10 -6.06
N PRO A 89 -5.78 -2.23 -6.68
CA PRO A 89 -4.97 -3.26 -6.03
C PRO A 89 -3.58 -2.76 -5.63
N GLU A 90 -3.07 -3.24 -4.50
CA GLU A 90 -1.75 -2.86 -3.99
C GLU A 90 -0.61 -3.25 -4.94
N GLN A 91 -0.77 -4.35 -5.67
CA GLN A 91 0.24 -4.80 -6.63
C GLN A 91 0.23 -3.98 -7.93
N GLY A 92 -0.77 -3.15 -8.14
CA GLY A 92 -0.92 -2.40 -9.38
C GLY A 92 -1.31 -3.29 -10.54
N LYS A 93 -1.19 -2.75 -11.75
CA LYS A 93 -1.54 -3.50 -12.97
C LYS A 93 -0.42 -4.43 -13.41
N ALA A 94 -0.79 -5.47 -14.14
CA ALA A 94 0.17 -6.37 -14.78
C ALA A 94 0.77 -5.70 -16.02
N TYR A 95 2.09 -5.61 -16.07
CA TYR A 95 2.82 -5.18 -17.27
C TYR A 95 3.35 -6.40 -17.99
N THR A 96 3.14 -6.47 -19.31
CA THR A 96 3.69 -7.57 -20.11
C THR A 96 5.22 -7.59 -19.99
N TYR A 97 5.78 -8.75 -19.67
CA TYR A 97 7.23 -8.93 -19.57
C TYR A 97 7.74 -9.92 -20.59
N GLY A 98 7.23 -11.16 -20.59
CA GLY A 98 7.43 -12.14 -21.64
C GLY A 98 8.87 -12.61 -21.80
N LYS A 99 9.63 -12.75 -20.72
CA LYS A 99 11.03 -13.16 -20.77
C LYS A 99 11.26 -14.45 -20.00
N ARG A 100 12.21 -15.26 -20.48
CA ARG A 100 12.68 -16.42 -19.74
C ARG A 100 13.60 -15.97 -18.63
N VAL A 101 13.40 -16.52 -17.43
CA VAL A 101 14.20 -16.17 -16.26
C VAL A 101 14.62 -17.42 -15.52
N LYS A 102 15.81 -17.38 -14.93
CA LYS A 102 16.31 -18.41 -14.02
C LYS A 102 16.32 -17.86 -12.61
N ILE A 103 15.83 -18.63 -11.66
CA ILE A 103 15.82 -18.22 -10.25
C ILE A 103 17.22 -18.49 -9.68
N LYS A 104 17.92 -17.42 -9.32
CA LYS A 104 19.32 -17.45 -8.89
C LYS A 104 19.51 -17.22 -7.39
N SER A 105 18.44 -16.91 -6.65
CA SER A 105 18.53 -16.60 -5.21
C SER A 105 17.52 -17.38 -4.42
N LYS A 106 17.95 -17.93 -3.28
CA LYS A 106 17.07 -18.58 -2.28
C LYS A 106 16.46 -17.57 -1.32
N LYS A 107 16.94 -16.34 -1.35
CA LYS A 107 16.56 -15.31 -0.36
C LYS A 107 15.10 -14.90 -0.46
N TYR A 108 14.50 -14.99 -1.63
CA TYR A 108 13.16 -14.47 -1.90
C TYR A 108 12.14 -15.59 -1.92
N LYS A 109 11.01 -15.35 -1.25
CA LYS A 109 9.91 -16.32 -1.19
C LYS A 109 9.09 -16.30 -2.47
N LEU A 110 8.55 -17.45 -2.84
CA LEU A 110 7.54 -17.57 -3.90
C LEU A 110 6.16 -17.47 -3.26
N TYR A 111 5.29 -16.63 -3.83
CA TYR A 111 3.94 -16.41 -3.31
C TYR A 111 2.88 -16.86 -4.30
N LYS A 112 1.78 -17.44 -3.78
CA LYS A 112 0.64 -17.83 -4.60
C LYS A 112 -0.20 -16.62 -5.03
N ASN A 113 -0.19 -15.55 -4.23
CA ASN A 113 -0.99 -14.36 -4.47
C ASN A 113 -0.33 -13.15 -3.77
N PHE A 114 -0.90 -11.97 -3.97
CA PHE A 114 -0.42 -10.75 -3.32
C PHE A 114 -1.02 -10.52 -1.93
N LYS A 115 -1.69 -11.51 -1.35
CA LYS A 115 -1.99 -11.59 0.08
C LYS A 115 -0.84 -12.28 0.82
N TRP A 116 0.24 -12.56 0.11
CA TRP A 116 1.49 -13.13 0.61
C TRP A 116 1.36 -14.57 1.11
N LYS A 117 0.45 -15.34 0.50
CA LYS A 117 0.38 -16.77 0.77
C LYS A 117 1.58 -17.46 0.12
N LYS A 118 2.42 -18.08 0.95
CA LYS A 118 3.64 -18.73 0.47
C LYS A 118 3.32 -20.00 -0.31
N SER A 119 4.05 -20.22 -1.39
CA SER A 119 4.04 -21.46 -2.14
C SER A 119 5.11 -22.40 -1.60
N LYS A 120 4.81 -23.71 -1.62
CA LYS A 120 5.78 -24.74 -1.24
C LYS A 120 6.62 -25.20 -2.44
N THR A 121 6.32 -24.72 -3.64
CA THR A 121 7.06 -25.09 -4.86
C THR A 121 8.51 -24.63 -4.77
N LYS A 122 9.43 -25.52 -5.07
CA LYS A 122 10.87 -25.21 -5.13
C LYS A 122 11.21 -24.67 -6.50
N VAL A 123 11.68 -23.44 -6.56
CA VAL A 123 11.98 -22.76 -7.83
C VAL A 123 13.48 -22.46 -8.03
N TYR A 124 14.29 -22.58 -6.98
CA TYR A 124 15.70 -22.25 -7.03
C TYR A 124 16.44 -23.03 -8.14
N LYS A 125 17.23 -22.32 -8.92
CA LYS A 125 17.99 -22.83 -10.07
C LYS A 125 17.14 -23.31 -11.26
N LYS A 126 15.82 -23.13 -11.20
CA LYS A 126 14.93 -23.51 -12.29
C LYS A 126 14.62 -22.32 -13.19
N THR A 127 14.23 -22.61 -14.42
CA THR A 127 13.90 -21.63 -15.45
C THR A 127 12.40 -21.61 -15.70
N TYR A 128 11.85 -20.39 -15.82
CA TYR A 128 10.42 -20.15 -16.04
C TYR A 128 10.24 -19.06 -17.09
N VAL A 129 9.01 -18.93 -17.57
CA VAL A 129 8.60 -17.77 -18.36
C VAL A 129 7.99 -16.76 -17.42
N ALA A 130 8.59 -15.58 -17.29
CA ALA A 130 8.02 -14.48 -16.53
C ALA A 130 7.11 -13.68 -17.49
N LYS A 131 5.82 -13.96 -17.46
CA LYS A 131 4.87 -13.33 -18.38
C LYS A 131 4.59 -11.88 -18.04
N TYR A 132 4.49 -11.56 -16.73
CA TYR A 132 4.07 -10.25 -16.25
C TYR A 132 5.00 -9.75 -15.16
N ARG A 133 5.11 -8.42 -15.06
CA ARG A 133 5.80 -7.71 -13.99
C ARG A 133 4.83 -6.78 -13.29
N TYR A 134 4.95 -6.68 -11.98
CA TYR A 134 4.13 -5.82 -11.14
C TYR A 134 5.03 -4.88 -10.36
N LYS A 135 4.70 -3.59 -10.37
CA LYS A 135 5.35 -2.57 -9.51
C LYS A 135 4.47 -2.38 -8.29
N HIS A 136 4.77 -3.10 -7.23
CA HIS A 136 3.96 -3.10 -6.02
C HIS A 136 4.13 -1.80 -5.22
N GLU A 137 3.07 -1.38 -4.50
CA GLU A 137 3.12 -0.21 -3.60
C GLU A 137 4.20 -0.32 -2.54
N ASN A 138 4.59 -1.53 -2.15
CA ASN A 138 5.64 -1.73 -1.14
C ASN A 138 7.04 -1.34 -1.65
N GLY A 139 7.16 -0.88 -2.90
CA GLY A 139 8.41 -0.47 -3.50
C GLY A 139 9.16 -1.59 -4.21
N ASN A 140 8.70 -2.83 -4.10
CA ASN A 140 9.30 -3.98 -4.78
C ASN A 140 8.59 -4.25 -6.11
N LYS A 141 9.30 -4.93 -6.99
CA LYS A 141 8.77 -5.41 -8.26
C LYS A 141 8.69 -6.93 -8.21
N TYR A 142 7.63 -7.48 -8.77
CA TYR A 142 7.40 -8.93 -8.77
C TYR A 142 7.17 -9.44 -10.17
N LEU A 143 7.61 -10.68 -10.41
CA LEU A 143 7.38 -11.39 -11.66
C LEU A 143 6.34 -12.48 -11.44
N ALA A 144 5.43 -12.63 -12.37
CA ALA A 144 4.51 -13.76 -12.43
C ALA A 144 5.19 -14.87 -13.25
N LEU A 145 5.51 -15.98 -12.60
CA LEU A 145 6.24 -17.09 -13.20
C LEU A 145 5.27 -18.15 -13.73
N TYR A 146 5.58 -18.66 -14.92
CA TYR A 146 4.83 -19.74 -15.57
C TYR A 146 5.81 -20.80 -16.04
N THR A 147 5.36 -22.05 -16.05
CA THR A 147 6.11 -23.12 -16.68
C THR A 147 6.15 -22.90 -18.19
N LYS A 148 7.04 -23.60 -18.87
CA LYS A 148 7.13 -23.57 -20.34
C LYS A 148 5.78 -23.92 -21.00
N SER A 149 5.01 -24.81 -20.38
CA SER A 149 3.68 -25.21 -20.88
C SER A 149 2.56 -24.24 -20.55
N GLY A 150 2.87 -23.15 -19.81
CA GLY A 150 1.90 -22.09 -19.52
C GLY A 150 1.18 -22.20 -18.19
N LYS A 151 1.60 -23.12 -17.30
CA LYS A 151 1.01 -23.26 -15.97
C LYS A 151 1.57 -22.20 -15.02
N PHE A 152 0.68 -21.50 -14.31
CA PHE A 152 1.09 -20.50 -13.32
C PHE A 152 1.80 -21.16 -12.13
N VAL A 153 2.92 -20.59 -11.74
CA VAL A 153 3.77 -21.09 -10.63
C VAL A 153 3.67 -20.20 -9.40
N GLY A 154 3.72 -18.90 -9.58
CA GLY A 154 3.65 -17.95 -8.47
C GLY A 154 4.33 -16.63 -8.79
N TYR A 155 4.33 -15.75 -7.77
CA TYR A 155 4.97 -14.43 -7.85
C TYR A 155 6.25 -14.43 -7.03
N ILE A 156 7.30 -13.83 -7.57
CA ILE A 156 8.58 -13.70 -6.88
C ILE A 156 9.18 -12.32 -7.15
N ASN A 157 9.91 -11.81 -6.16
CA ASN A 157 10.63 -10.55 -6.32
C ASN A 157 11.57 -10.62 -7.53
N THR A 158 11.59 -9.57 -8.34
CA THR A 158 12.45 -9.53 -9.54
C THR A 158 13.92 -9.77 -9.23
N LYS A 159 14.37 -9.40 -8.03
CA LYS A 159 15.76 -9.59 -7.59
C LYS A 159 16.17 -11.06 -7.47
N ALA A 160 15.19 -11.96 -7.39
CA ALA A 160 15.46 -13.40 -7.30
C ALA A 160 15.83 -14.01 -8.66
N ALA A 161 15.57 -13.31 -9.75
CA ALA A 161 15.62 -13.88 -11.09
C ALA A 161 16.63 -13.16 -12.00
N LYS A 162 17.18 -13.93 -12.91
CA LYS A 162 18.07 -13.42 -13.98
C LYS A 162 17.43 -13.76 -15.32
N VAL A 163 17.36 -12.77 -16.22
CA VAL A 163 16.88 -13.01 -17.59
C VAL A 163 17.89 -13.92 -18.31
N VAL A 164 17.39 -14.94 -18.97
CA VAL A 164 18.20 -15.89 -19.75
C VAL A 164 17.62 -15.98 -21.16
N LYS A 165 18.47 -16.39 -22.07
CA LYS A 165 18.06 -16.57 -23.47
C LYS A 165 17.33 -17.89 -23.68
#